data_558cf1c2564fa7dd7b01dd3de03593f3
#
_entry.id   558cf1c2564fa7dd7b01dd3de03593f3
#
_cell.length_a   1.000
_cell.length_b   1.000
_cell.length_c   1.000
_cell.angle_alpha   90.00
_cell.angle_beta   90.00
_cell.angle_gamma   90.00
#
_symmetry.space_group_name_H-M   'P 1'
#
loop_
_entity.id
_entity.type
_entity.pdbx_description
1 polymer ?
#
loop_
_entity_poly.entity_id
_entity_poly.type
_entity_poly.pdbx_seq_one_letter_code
_entity_poly.pdbx_strand_id
1 'polypeptide(L)'
;MALGTGGDWFGTRAAVVLASAAALLSMATGIANISVASATGPLGDFIPATIQQTAGFTGTLTGFLMLTSTWALRRGYRVGWYATTALLPVAGLQGLVQGSIFSLPLVALSLLSLPTLFLTRRRFDRPVAFSTTQVAAILALVGTLVYGTAGSWALKDQFNGIVSLVDALYYTVVTATTVGYGDAAPVTATARLFGTSLVVLGTASFALALG
;
A
#
# COMPACT_ATOMS: atom_id res chain seq x y z
N MET A 1 -22.69 -24.66 25.38
CA MET A 1 -21.35 -25.20 25.05
C MET A 1 -21.44 -25.85 23.68
N ALA A 2 -21.31 -25.09 22.59
CA ALA A 2 -21.44 -25.59 21.23
C ALA A 2 -20.05 -26.02 20.76
N LEU A 3 -19.89 -27.31 20.50
CA LEU A 3 -18.70 -27.91 19.90
C LEU A 3 -18.51 -27.26 18.51
N GLY A 4 -17.56 -26.36 18.38
CA GLY A 4 -17.15 -25.84 17.09
C GLY A 4 -16.62 -26.96 16.22
N THR A 5 -17.38 -27.31 15.19
CA THR A 5 -17.02 -28.34 14.23
C THR A 5 -15.67 -28.06 13.62
N GLY A 6 -14.77 -29.03 13.53
CA GLY A 6 -13.41 -28.89 12.99
C GLY A 6 -13.31 -28.24 11.59
N GLY A 7 -14.41 -28.24 10.83
CA GLY A 7 -14.52 -27.57 9.54
C GLY A 7 -14.32 -26.05 9.57
N ASP A 8 -14.72 -25.40 10.66
CA ASP A 8 -14.63 -23.93 10.80
C ASP A 8 -13.19 -23.41 11.00
N TRP A 9 -12.34 -24.24 11.63
CA TRP A 9 -10.93 -23.93 11.87
C TRP A 9 -10.09 -24.07 10.57
N PHE A 10 -10.42 -25.08 9.76
CA PHE A 10 -9.84 -25.25 8.44
C PHE A 10 -10.18 -24.08 7.51
N GLY A 11 -11.41 -23.57 7.50
CA GLY A 11 -11.83 -22.44 6.69
C GLY A 11 -11.06 -21.15 7.00
N THR A 12 -10.84 -20.84 8.27
CA THR A 12 -10.08 -19.65 8.68
C THR A 12 -8.60 -19.74 8.30
N ARG A 13 -7.99 -20.92 8.48
CA ARG A 13 -6.61 -21.16 8.05
C ARG A 13 -6.48 -21.09 6.53
N ALA A 14 -7.41 -21.69 5.81
CA ALA A 14 -7.43 -21.62 4.34
C ALA A 14 -7.51 -20.17 3.84
N ALA A 15 -8.41 -19.35 4.40
CA ALA A 15 -8.53 -17.94 4.05
C ALA A 15 -7.22 -17.18 4.27
N VAL A 16 -6.55 -17.39 5.42
CA VAL A 16 -5.27 -16.74 5.72
C VAL A 16 -4.16 -17.23 4.78
N VAL A 17 -4.08 -18.52 4.52
CA VAL A 17 -3.05 -19.11 3.65
C VAL A 17 -3.24 -18.62 2.21
N LEU A 18 -4.45 -18.66 1.68
CA LEU A 18 -4.76 -18.19 0.33
C LEU A 18 -4.47 -16.68 0.17
N ALA A 19 -4.88 -15.86 1.12
CA ALA A 19 -4.59 -14.43 1.10
C ALA A 19 -3.08 -14.14 1.22
N SER A 20 -2.34 -14.91 2.04
CA SER A 20 -0.88 -14.77 2.15
C SER A 20 -0.19 -15.21 0.85
N ALA A 21 -0.65 -16.28 0.22
CA ALA A 21 -0.12 -16.75 -1.06
C ALA A 21 -0.40 -15.72 -2.18
N ALA A 22 -1.60 -15.15 -2.23
CA ALA A 22 -1.93 -14.08 -3.17
C ALA A 22 -1.05 -12.84 -2.94
N ALA A 23 -0.77 -12.47 -1.69
CA ALA A 23 0.09 -11.36 -1.35
C ALA A 23 1.54 -11.57 -1.81
N LEU A 24 2.12 -12.73 -1.54
CA LEU A 24 3.47 -13.08 -1.99
C LEU A 24 3.56 -13.13 -3.51
N LEU A 25 2.54 -13.70 -4.16
CA LEU A 25 2.50 -13.78 -5.61
C LEU A 25 2.33 -12.40 -6.25
N SER A 26 1.54 -11.49 -5.65
CA SER A 26 1.42 -10.10 -6.10
C SER A 26 2.75 -9.36 -6.04
N MET A 27 3.53 -9.57 -4.97
CA MET A 27 4.89 -9.01 -4.88
C MET A 27 5.81 -9.59 -5.95
N ALA A 28 5.84 -10.92 -6.09
CA ALA A 28 6.73 -11.60 -7.03
C ALA A 28 6.42 -11.22 -8.48
N THR A 29 5.14 -11.23 -8.88
CA THR A 29 4.72 -10.85 -10.23
C THR A 29 4.93 -9.36 -10.48
N GLY A 30 4.69 -8.52 -9.47
CA GLY A 30 4.96 -7.09 -9.55
C GLY A 30 6.44 -6.80 -9.83
N ILE A 31 7.35 -7.39 -9.05
CA ILE A 31 8.80 -7.25 -9.25
C ILE A 31 9.23 -7.80 -10.61
N ALA A 32 8.72 -8.97 -11.00
CA ALA A 32 9.03 -9.56 -12.30
C ALA A 32 8.61 -8.64 -13.46
N ASN A 33 7.42 -8.05 -13.40
CA ASN A 33 6.91 -7.16 -14.45
C ASN A 33 7.61 -5.78 -14.49
N ILE A 34 8.23 -5.34 -13.40
CA ILE A 34 9.12 -4.16 -13.41
C ILE A 34 10.43 -4.50 -14.14
N SER A 35 10.98 -5.69 -13.90
CA SER A 35 12.29 -6.11 -14.39
C SER A 35 12.27 -6.55 -15.86
N VAL A 36 11.15 -7.13 -16.33
CA VAL A 36 10.99 -7.65 -17.70
C VAL A 36 10.09 -6.69 -18.48
N ALA A 37 10.70 -5.88 -19.33
CA ALA A 37 10.04 -4.81 -20.09
C ALA A 37 9.03 -5.30 -21.15
N SER A 38 8.86 -6.59 -21.35
CA SER A 38 7.93 -7.18 -22.31
C SER A 38 7.13 -8.30 -21.66
N ALA A 39 5.91 -7.98 -21.22
CA ALA A 39 4.99 -8.99 -20.74
C ALA A 39 4.48 -9.84 -21.91
N THR A 40 4.95 -11.07 -21.99
CA THR A 40 4.39 -12.10 -22.88
C THR A 40 3.18 -12.71 -22.20
N GLY A 41 1.98 -12.26 -22.56
CA GLY A 41 0.74 -12.80 -22.01
C GLY A 41 -0.46 -12.44 -22.89
N PRO A 42 -1.62 -13.07 -22.66
CA PRO A 42 -2.80 -12.94 -23.54
C PRO A 42 -3.36 -11.53 -23.66
N LEU A 43 -3.05 -10.64 -22.74
CA LEU A 43 -3.46 -9.22 -22.74
C LEU A 43 -2.26 -8.28 -22.96
N GLY A 44 -1.04 -8.78 -23.03
CA GLY A 44 0.19 -7.98 -23.11
C GLY A 44 0.21 -7.05 -24.33
N ASP A 45 -0.29 -7.51 -25.47
CA ASP A 45 -0.28 -6.76 -26.73
C ASP A 45 -1.32 -5.61 -26.75
N PHE A 46 -2.32 -5.64 -25.87
CA PHE A 46 -3.36 -4.63 -25.78
C PHE A 46 -3.08 -3.51 -24.77
N ILE A 47 -2.11 -3.71 -23.88
CA ILE A 47 -1.83 -2.78 -22.78
C ILE A 47 -0.46 -2.12 -22.99
N PRO A 48 -0.37 -0.78 -23.03
CA PRO A 48 0.90 -0.07 -23.15
C PRO A 48 1.91 -0.47 -22.06
N ALA A 49 3.18 -0.60 -22.42
CA ALA A 49 4.25 -1.05 -21.52
C ALA A 49 4.37 -0.17 -20.24
N THR A 50 4.14 1.14 -20.36
CA THR A 50 4.14 2.07 -19.23
C THR A 50 3.05 1.73 -18.20
N ILE A 51 1.86 1.33 -18.66
CA ILE A 51 0.76 0.93 -17.78
C ILE A 51 1.09 -0.41 -17.11
N GLN A 52 1.68 -1.35 -17.82
CA GLN A 52 2.11 -2.64 -17.28
C GLN A 52 3.19 -2.45 -16.18
N GLN A 53 4.19 -1.59 -16.41
CA GLN A 53 5.22 -1.28 -15.42
C GLN A 53 4.64 -0.61 -14.17
N THR A 54 3.72 0.34 -14.36
CA THR A 54 3.02 1.00 -13.25
C THR A 54 2.19 -0.02 -12.46
N ALA A 55 1.49 -0.93 -13.14
CA ALA A 55 0.75 -2.02 -12.51
C ALA A 55 1.68 -3.00 -11.78
N GLY A 56 2.90 -3.23 -12.28
CA GLY A 56 3.94 -4.01 -11.61
C GLY A 56 4.37 -3.37 -10.29
N PHE A 57 4.72 -2.10 -10.32
CA PHE A 57 5.11 -1.33 -9.12
C PHE A 57 3.98 -1.29 -8.08
N THR A 58 2.80 -0.89 -8.49
CA THR A 58 1.63 -0.82 -7.59
C THR A 58 1.23 -2.21 -7.10
N GLY A 59 1.39 -3.26 -7.91
CA GLY A 59 1.15 -4.66 -7.53
C GLY A 59 2.12 -5.13 -6.43
N THR A 60 3.39 -4.76 -6.51
CA THR A 60 4.38 -5.04 -5.46
C THR A 60 3.96 -4.37 -4.15
N LEU A 61 3.59 -3.09 -4.19
CA LEU A 61 3.13 -2.34 -3.02
C LEU A 61 1.83 -2.95 -2.44
N THR A 62 0.87 -3.29 -3.30
CA THR A 62 -0.38 -3.94 -2.88
C THR A 62 -0.09 -5.28 -2.20
N GLY A 63 0.82 -6.09 -2.76
CA GLY A 63 1.25 -7.35 -2.16
C GLY A 63 1.87 -7.16 -0.77
N PHE A 64 2.70 -6.15 -0.58
CA PHE A 64 3.27 -5.81 0.73
C PHE A 64 2.18 -5.38 1.74
N LEU A 65 1.25 -4.52 1.33
CA LEU A 65 0.11 -4.14 2.17
C LEU A 65 -0.78 -5.34 2.51
N MET A 66 -0.97 -6.26 1.56
CA MET A 66 -1.70 -7.52 1.82
C MET A 66 -0.97 -8.39 2.84
N LEU A 67 0.37 -8.51 2.81
CA LEU A 67 1.11 -9.28 3.81
C LEU A 67 0.90 -8.70 5.22
N THR A 68 0.95 -7.38 5.37
CA THR A 68 0.70 -6.74 6.66
C THR A 68 -0.75 -6.95 7.11
N SER A 69 -1.72 -6.87 6.19
CA SER A 69 -3.14 -7.11 6.50
C SER A 69 -3.42 -8.58 6.85
N THR A 70 -2.75 -9.55 6.18
CA THR A 70 -2.89 -10.97 6.53
C THR A 70 -2.28 -11.31 7.89
N TRP A 71 -1.25 -10.58 8.32
CA TRP A 71 -0.76 -10.71 9.70
C TRP A 71 -1.82 -10.26 10.73
N ALA A 72 -2.52 -9.15 10.48
CA ALA A 72 -3.64 -8.72 11.30
C ALA A 72 -4.82 -9.72 11.23
N LEU A 73 -5.07 -10.30 10.05
CA LEU A 73 -6.06 -11.34 9.83
C LEU A 73 -5.75 -12.59 10.67
N ARG A 74 -4.49 -13.04 10.70
CA ARG A 74 -4.04 -14.16 11.56
C ARG A 74 -4.35 -13.97 13.03
N ARG A 75 -4.32 -12.72 13.50
CA ARG A 75 -4.64 -12.33 14.87
C ARG A 75 -6.15 -12.18 15.12
N GLY A 76 -6.98 -12.35 14.08
CA GLY A 76 -8.44 -12.25 14.15
C GLY A 76 -8.95 -10.81 14.18
N TYR A 77 -8.13 -9.82 13.82
CA TYR A 77 -8.55 -8.43 13.81
C TYR A 77 -9.51 -8.12 12.65
N ARG A 78 -10.59 -7.42 12.96
CA ARG A 78 -11.59 -6.96 11.98
C ARG A 78 -10.98 -6.06 10.90
N VAL A 79 -10.03 -5.20 11.26
CA VAL A 79 -9.30 -4.35 10.31
C VAL A 79 -8.52 -5.17 9.29
N GLY A 80 -7.88 -6.28 9.71
CA GLY A 80 -7.22 -7.21 8.80
C GLY A 80 -8.18 -7.80 7.78
N TRP A 81 -9.41 -8.14 8.20
CA TRP A 81 -10.43 -8.64 7.29
C TRP A 81 -10.85 -7.59 6.26
N TYR A 82 -11.16 -6.35 6.69
CA TYR A 82 -11.53 -5.26 5.77
C TYR A 82 -10.40 -4.95 4.79
N ALA A 83 -9.18 -4.80 5.29
CA ALA A 83 -8.02 -4.48 4.45
C ALA A 83 -7.74 -5.58 3.42
N THR A 84 -7.72 -6.86 3.85
CA THR A 84 -7.48 -7.97 2.93
C THR A 84 -8.60 -8.11 1.89
N THR A 85 -9.86 -7.95 2.30
CA THR A 85 -11.02 -8.02 1.39
C THR A 85 -11.02 -6.88 0.36
N ALA A 86 -10.54 -5.70 0.72
CA ALA A 86 -10.40 -4.57 -0.20
C ALA A 86 -9.18 -4.72 -1.14
N LEU A 87 -8.06 -5.23 -0.63
CA LEU A 87 -6.82 -5.34 -1.40
C LEU A 87 -6.83 -6.52 -2.38
N LEU A 88 -7.54 -7.62 -2.10
CA LEU A 88 -7.61 -8.78 -2.99
C LEU A 88 -8.18 -8.45 -4.39
N PRO A 89 -9.32 -7.75 -4.54
CA PRO A 89 -9.80 -7.33 -5.86
C PRO A 89 -8.81 -6.42 -6.58
N VAL A 90 -8.16 -5.51 -5.85
CA VAL A 90 -7.13 -4.62 -6.41
C VAL A 90 -5.96 -5.44 -6.96
N ALA A 91 -5.45 -6.41 -6.19
CA ALA A 91 -4.38 -7.30 -6.64
C ALA A 91 -4.81 -8.15 -7.86
N GLY A 92 -6.04 -8.65 -7.88
CA GLY A 92 -6.59 -9.37 -9.02
C GLY A 92 -6.68 -8.50 -10.28
N LEU A 93 -7.19 -7.28 -10.17
CA LEU A 93 -7.25 -6.31 -11.27
C LEU A 93 -5.85 -5.92 -11.77
N GLN A 94 -4.92 -5.67 -10.85
CA GLN A 94 -3.52 -5.39 -11.21
C GLN A 94 -2.89 -6.57 -11.94
N GLY A 95 -3.17 -7.82 -11.51
CA GLY A 95 -2.72 -9.03 -12.21
C GLY A 95 -3.25 -9.12 -13.63
N LEU A 96 -4.49 -8.72 -13.90
CA LEU A 96 -5.04 -8.63 -15.25
C LEU A 96 -4.37 -7.52 -16.08
N VAL A 97 -4.18 -6.33 -15.50
CA VAL A 97 -3.55 -5.18 -16.17
C VAL A 97 -2.07 -5.44 -16.47
N GLN A 98 -1.38 -6.22 -15.64
CA GLN A 98 0.00 -6.65 -15.91
C GLN A 98 0.11 -7.45 -17.20
N GLY A 99 -0.98 -8.09 -17.66
CA GLY A 99 -1.03 -8.80 -18.94
C GLY A 99 -0.11 -10.01 -19.06
N SER A 100 0.63 -10.35 -18.00
CA SER A 100 1.62 -11.43 -17.98
C SER A 100 0.99 -12.79 -17.68
N ILE A 101 1.52 -13.84 -18.29
CA ILE A 101 1.11 -15.22 -17.97
C ILE A 101 1.41 -15.57 -16.50
N PHE A 102 2.44 -14.95 -15.93
CA PHE A 102 2.83 -15.13 -14.53
C PHE A 102 1.82 -14.53 -13.54
N SER A 103 0.96 -13.60 -13.99
CA SER A 103 -0.09 -12.98 -13.14
C SER A 103 -1.40 -13.79 -13.12
N LEU A 104 -1.60 -14.76 -14.00
CA LEU A 104 -2.81 -15.60 -14.01
C LEU A 104 -3.05 -16.34 -12.69
N PRO A 105 -2.04 -16.97 -12.04
CA PRO A 105 -2.21 -17.58 -10.73
C PRO A 105 -2.62 -16.57 -9.66
N LEU A 106 -2.14 -15.32 -9.73
CA LEU A 106 -2.53 -14.24 -8.82
C LEU A 106 -4.03 -13.93 -8.94
N VAL A 107 -4.52 -13.82 -10.18
CA VAL A 107 -5.96 -13.58 -10.44
C VAL A 107 -6.80 -14.73 -9.88
N ALA A 108 -6.40 -15.98 -10.16
CA ALA A 108 -7.10 -17.16 -9.66
C ALA A 108 -7.12 -17.21 -8.12
N LEU A 109 -5.98 -16.97 -7.47
CA LEU A 109 -5.87 -16.93 -6.01
C LEU A 109 -6.71 -15.81 -5.40
N SER A 110 -6.74 -14.64 -6.03
CA SER A 110 -7.55 -13.51 -5.58
C SER A 110 -9.03 -13.85 -5.62
N LEU A 111 -9.50 -14.47 -6.71
CA LEU A 111 -10.89 -14.89 -6.86
C LEU A 111 -11.27 -16.01 -5.88
N LEU A 112 -10.39 -16.98 -5.62
CA LEU A 112 -10.63 -18.06 -4.67
C LEU A 112 -10.58 -17.58 -3.21
N SER A 113 -9.77 -16.59 -2.92
CA SER A 113 -9.63 -16.06 -1.55
C SER A 113 -10.83 -15.26 -1.09
N LEU A 114 -11.51 -14.53 -1.99
CA LEU A 114 -12.66 -13.69 -1.64
C LEU A 114 -13.81 -14.48 -1.00
N PRO A 115 -14.35 -15.58 -1.62
CA PRO A 115 -15.42 -16.36 -1.00
C PRO A 115 -15.02 -16.92 0.35
N THR A 116 -13.77 -17.41 0.50
CA THR A 116 -13.31 -17.97 1.78
C THR A 116 -13.26 -16.92 2.88
N LEU A 117 -12.88 -15.67 2.57
CA LEU A 117 -12.93 -14.55 3.51
C LEU A 117 -14.36 -14.17 3.89
N PHE A 118 -15.29 -14.14 2.94
CA PHE A 118 -16.68 -13.81 3.21
C PHE A 118 -17.37 -14.89 4.06
N LEU A 119 -17.11 -16.16 3.80
CA LEU A 119 -17.66 -17.28 4.56
C LEU A 119 -17.14 -17.30 6.00
N THR A 120 -15.90 -16.84 6.20
CA THR A 120 -15.24 -16.85 7.53
C THR A 120 -15.32 -15.51 8.26
N ARG A 121 -16.01 -14.51 7.72
CA ARG A 121 -16.03 -13.12 8.22
C ARG A 121 -16.33 -13.00 9.72
N ARG A 122 -17.22 -13.82 10.25
CA ARG A 122 -17.64 -13.82 11.67
C ARG A 122 -16.52 -14.21 12.65
N ARG A 123 -15.43 -14.77 12.15
CA ARG A 123 -14.26 -15.15 12.95
C ARG A 123 -13.26 -13.99 13.17
N PHE A 124 -13.37 -12.95 12.37
CA PHE A 124 -12.51 -11.77 12.42
C PHE A 124 -13.30 -10.63 13.08
N ASP A 125 -13.52 -10.74 14.38
CA ASP A 125 -14.39 -9.78 15.09
C ASP A 125 -13.65 -9.05 16.21
N ARG A 126 -12.33 -9.23 16.33
CA ARG A 126 -11.53 -8.52 17.33
C ARG A 126 -11.36 -7.06 16.93
N PRO A 127 -11.88 -6.09 17.73
CA PRO A 127 -11.64 -4.68 17.48
C PRO A 127 -10.16 -4.36 17.72
N VAL A 128 -9.60 -3.47 16.91
CA VAL A 128 -8.31 -2.86 17.20
C VAL A 128 -8.59 -1.62 18.02
N ALA A 129 -8.16 -1.60 19.26
CA ALA A 129 -8.17 -0.40 20.09
C ALA A 129 -6.88 0.38 19.77
N PHE A 130 -7.00 1.48 19.03
CA PHE A 130 -5.92 2.43 18.90
C PHE A 130 -5.83 3.28 20.17
N SER A 131 -4.61 3.43 20.69
CA SER A 131 -4.36 4.40 21.75
C SER A 131 -4.55 5.83 21.23
N THR A 132 -4.85 6.77 22.11
CA THR A 132 -4.97 8.18 21.75
C THR A 132 -3.70 8.70 21.06
N THR A 133 -2.53 8.25 21.53
CA THR A 133 -1.22 8.57 20.94
C THR A 133 -1.11 8.05 19.49
N GLN A 134 -1.54 6.81 19.24
CA GLN A 134 -1.51 6.24 17.89
C GLN A 134 -2.43 6.98 16.91
N VAL A 135 -3.62 7.35 17.38
CA VAL A 135 -4.55 8.18 16.57
C VAL A 135 -3.95 9.54 16.28
N ALA A 136 -3.37 10.20 17.29
CA ALA A 136 -2.70 11.48 17.11
C ALA A 136 -1.51 11.39 16.13
N ALA A 137 -0.70 10.33 16.22
CA ALA A 137 0.40 10.09 15.31
C ALA A 137 -0.06 9.90 13.85
N ILE A 138 -1.12 9.12 13.63
CA ILE A 138 -1.70 8.92 12.29
C ILE A 138 -2.21 10.25 11.73
N LEU A 139 -2.96 11.02 12.54
CA LEU A 139 -3.48 12.33 12.13
C LEU A 139 -2.35 13.32 11.84
N ALA A 140 -1.30 13.34 12.65
CA ALA A 140 -0.12 14.17 12.43
C ALA A 140 0.60 13.80 11.14
N LEU A 141 0.79 12.52 10.86
CA LEU A 141 1.41 12.03 9.62
C LEU A 141 0.59 12.41 8.40
N VAL A 142 -0.71 12.14 8.42
CA VAL A 142 -1.63 12.51 7.31
C VAL A 142 -1.65 14.03 7.13
N GLY A 143 -1.75 14.79 8.22
CA GLY A 143 -1.68 16.25 8.19
C GLY A 143 -0.38 16.77 7.58
N THR A 144 0.76 16.18 7.95
CA THR A 144 2.08 16.51 7.37
C THR A 144 2.14 16.22 5.87
N LEU A 145 1.61 15.09 5.43
CA LEU A 145 1.56 14.75 3.99
C LEU A 145 0.67 15.72 3.21
N VAL A 146 -0.50 16.05 3.72
CA VAL A 146 -1.42 17.01 3.08
C VAL A 146 -0.81 18.41 3.06
N TYR A 147 -0.33 18.89 4.20
CA TYR A 147 0.34 20.20 4.33
C TYR A 147 1.55 20.29 3.39
N GLY A 148 2.41 19.29 3.42
CA GLY A 148 3.61 19.25 2.62
C GLY A 148 3.33 19.23 1.11
N THR A 149 2.42 18.34 0.68
CA THR A 149 2.07 18.23 -0.75
C THR A 149 1.38 19.50 -1.26
N ALA A 150 0.41 20.02 -0.52
CA ALA A 150 -0.29 21.24 -0.89
C ALA A 150 0.65 22.46 -0.89
N GLY A 151 1.50 22.60 0.12
CA GLY A 151 2.43 23.72 0.24
C GLY A 151 3.54 23.67 -0.80
N SER A 152 4.17 22.51 -1.04
CA SER A 152 5.19 22.39 -2.08
C SER A 152 4.62 22.59 -3.49
N TRP A 153 3.38 22.16 -3.73
CA TRP A 153 2.68 22.44 -4.98
C TRP A 153 2.34 23.93 -5.13
N ALA A 154 1.86 24.57 -4.08
CA ALA A 154 1.56 26.00 -4.09
C ALA A 154 2.81 26.87 -4.30
N LEU A 155 3.95 26.41 -3.82
CA LEU A 155 5.25 27.09 -3.93
C LEU A 155 6.13 26.53 -5.06
N LYS A 156 5.60 25.73 -5.99
CA LYS A 156 6.37 24.99 -7.00
C LYS A 156 7.39 25.84 -7.76
N ASP A 157 7.05 27.09 -8.08
CA ASP A 157 7.93 28.02 -8.80
C ASP A 157 9.14 28.48 -7.96
N GLN A 158 9.16 28.16 -6.65
CA GLN A 158 10.24 28.42 -5.72
C GLN A 158 11.09 27.17 -5.42
N PHE A 159 10.86 26.10 -6.18
CA PHE A 159 11.59 24.83 -6.09
C PHE A 159 12.19 24.46 -7.44
N ASN A 160 13.37 23.87 -7.41
CA ASN A 160 13.87 23.11 -8.55
C ASN A 160 13.30 21.67 -8.43
N GLY A 161 12.88 21.07 -9.56
CA GLY A 161 12.47 19.67 -9.61
C GLY A 161 11.02 19.38 -9.24
N ILE A 162 10.16 20.39 -9.01
CA ILE A 162 8.72 20.20 -8.79
C ILE A 162 7.95 20.75 -10.00
N VAL A 163 7.50 19.85 -10.89
CA VAL A 163 6.71 20.18 -12.08
C VAL A 163 5.33 19.54 -12.08
N SER A 164 5.07 18.57 -11.20
CA SER A 164 3.81 17.87 -11.07
C SER A 164 3.39 17.72 -9.60
N LEU A 165 2.11 17.39 -9.36
CA LEU A 165 1.62 17.07 -8.02
C LEU A 165 2.32 15.82 -7.43
N VAL A 166 2.76 14.91 -8.30
CA VAL A 166 3.50 13.71 -7.89
C VAL A 166 4.88 14.11 -7.36
N ASP A 167 5.56 15.08 -8.00
CA ASP A 167 6.84 15.59 -7.51
C ASP A 167 6.68 16.31 -6.17
N ALA A 168 5.57 17.05 -5.99
CA ALA A 168 5.24 17.70 -4.73
C ALA A 168 5.02 16.68 -3.60
N LEU A 169 4.30 15.59 -3.86
CA LEU A 169 4.13 14.48 -2.92
C LEU A 169 5.46 13.79 -2.62
N TYR A 170 6.24 13.50 -3.66
CA TYR A 170 7.57 12.91 -3.55
C TYR A 170 8.50 13.77 -2.67
N TYR A 171 8.61 15.06 -2.97
CA TYR A 171 9.38 16.01 -2.15
C TYR A 171 8.93 15.99 -0.69
N THR A 172 7.61 16.00 -0.46
CA THR A 172 7.04 15.95 0.88
C THR A 172 7.48 14.71 1.65
N VAL A 173 7.35 13.53 1.03
CA VAL A 173 7.73 12.26 1.66
C VAL A 173 9.23 12.24 1.95
N VAL A 174 10.06 12.56 0.96
CA VAL A 174 11.52 12.53 1.07
C VAL A 174 12.04 13.52 2.13
N THR A 175 11.40 14.70 2.23
CA THR A 175 11.79 15.72 3.20
C THR A 175 11.29 15.39 4.60
N ALA A 176 10.01 15.00 4.75
CA ALA A 176 9.43 14.64 6.05
C ALA A 176 10.09 13.42 6.67
N THR A 177 10.56 12.46 5.86
CA THR A 177 11.32 11.29 6.31
C THR A 177 12.81 11.55 6.50
N THR A 178 13.27 12.79 6.27
CA THR A 178 14.69 13.22 6.40
C THR A 178 15.67 12.52 5.44
N VAL A 179 15.19 11.90 4.37
CA VAL A 179 16.04 11.25 3.35
C VAL A 179 16.78 12.29 2.53
N GLY A 180 16.09 13.29 1.97
CA GLY A 180 16.68 14.46 1.32
C GLY A 180 17.61 14.14 0.15
N TYR A 181 17.12 13.49 -0.91
CA TYR A 181 17.95 13.18 -2.10
C TYR A 181 18.51 14.43 -2.80
N GLY A 182 17.84 15.60 -2.67
CA GLY A 182 18.32 16.87 -3.24
C GLY A 182 17.97 17.09 -4.72
N ASP A 183 17.23 16.18 -5.34
CA ASP A 183 16.73 16.28 -6.71
C ASP A 183 15.56 17.26 -6.84
N ALA A 184 14.78 17.43 -5.77
CA ALA A 184 13.83 18.52 -5.57
C ALA A 184 14.30 19.39 -4.41
N ALA A 185 14.57 20.68 -4.65
CA ALA A 185 15.19 21.54 -3.65
C ALA A 185 14.62 22.98 -3.66
N PRO A 186 14.45 23.60 -2.45
CA PRO A 186 13.96 24.96 -2.33
C PRO A 186 15.05 25.98 -2.75
N VAL A 187 14.69 26.93 -3.61
CA VAL A 187 15.62 27.97 -4.10
C VAL A 187 15.43 29.32 -3.43
N THR A 188 14.27 29.58 -2.81
CA THR A 188 13.97 30.84 -2.10
C THR A 188 13.99 30.67 -0.58
N ALA A 189 14.11 31.76 0.16
CA ALA A 189 14.03 31.74 1.61
C ALA A 189 12.69 31.22 2.12
N THR A 190 11.58 31.62 1.49
CA THR A 190 10.24 31.14 1.84
C THR A 190 10.12 29.62 1.69
N ALA A 191 10.57 29.08 0.57
CA ALA A 191 10.54 27.65 0.31
C ALA A 191 11.47 26.86 1.28
N ARG A 192 12.61 27.46 1.67
CA ARG A 192 13.49 26.85 2.68
C ARG A 192 12.87 26.82 4.05
N LEU A 193 12.20 27.88 4.49
CA LEU A 193 11.45 27.90 5.76
C LEU A 193 10.32 26.86 5.75
N PHE A 194 9.59 26.78 4.62
CA PHE A 194 8.56 25.77 4.43
C PHE A 194 9.16 24.34 4.53
N GLY A 195 10.26 24.07 3.83
CA GLY A 195 10.95 22.77 3.91
C GLY A 195 11.41 22.44 5.35
N THR A 196 11.94 23.45 6.08
CA THR A 196 12.32 23.29 7.48
C THR A 196 11.11 22.89 8.36
N SER A 197 9.95 23.56 8.17
CA SER A 197 8.73 23.22 8.90
C SER A 197 8.29 21.78 8.62
N LEU A 198 8.46 21.32 7.38
CA LEU A 198 8.12 19.96 6.97
C LEU A 198 9.00 18.91 7.65
N VAL A 199 10.30 19.16 7.78
CA VAL A 199 11.22 18.29 8.54
C VAL A 199 10.80 18.21 10.01
N VAL A 200 10.49 19.35 10.64
CA VAL A 200 10.08 19.40 12.05
C VAL A 200 8.77 18.62 12.25
N LEU A 201 7.77 18.85 11.40
CA LEU A 201 6.48 18.15 11.49
C LEU A 201 6.63 16.66 11.21
N GLY A 202 7.43 16.27 10.23
CA GLY A 202 7.70 14.88 9.91
C GLY A 202 8.36 14.15 11.08
N THR A 203 9.47 14.67 11.60
CA THR A 203 10.18 14.07 12.73
C THR A 203 9.32 14.00 13.98
N ALA A 204 8.54 15.04 14.30
CA ALA A 204 7.61 15.04 15.41
C ALA A 204 6.52 13.97 15.26
N SER A 205 5.97 13.79 14.05
CA SER A 205 4.97 12.76 13.75
C SER A 205 5.51 11.34 13.96
N PHE A 206 6.75 11.08 13.55
CA PHE A 206 7.41 9.80 13.79
C PHE A 206 7.71 9.57 15.27
N ALA A 207 8.16 10.59 15.99
CA ALA A 207 8.41 10.49 17.44
C ALA A 207 7.12 10.12 18.19
N LEU A 208 5.99 10.72 17.83
CA LEU A 208 4.67 10.38 18.39
C LEU A 208 4.23 8.95 18.05
N ALA A 209 4.63 8.42 16.89
CA ALA A 209 4.27 7.06 16.49
C ALA A 209 5.06 5.98 17.25
N LEU A 210 6.24 6.31 17.77
CA LEU A 210 7.13 5.39 18.49
C LEU A 210 6.94 5.42 20.01
N GLY A 211 6.34 6.46 20.59
CA GLY A 211 6.06 6.60 22.02
C GLY A 211 4.66 6.15 22.39
#